data_2347950049eb2f122698bd645a812650
#
_entry.id   2347950049eb2f122698bd645a812650
#
_cell.length_a   1.000
_cell.length_b   1.000
_cell.length_c   1.000
_cell.angle_alpha   90.00
_cell.angle_beta   90.00
_cell.angle_gamma   90.00
#
_symmetry.space_group_name_H-M   'P 1'
#
loop_
_entity.id
_entity.type
_entity.pdbx_description
1 polymer ?
#
loop_
_entity_poly.entity_id
_entity_poly.type
_entity_poly.pdbx_seq_one_letter_code
_entity_poly.pdbx_strand_id
1 'polypeptide(L)'
;MDSRERANFRRTKTWQEFRQLKKENEKVDFLTQKKLLKGFNLHHFDLDPEHYSDISDSEKFICLNKKSHDCIHFLYTYYSKDPAILDRLKVCLDKMKQLNS
;
A
#
# COMPACT_ATOMS: atom_id res chain seq x y z
N MET A 1 -3.94 1.53 -17.35
CA MET A 1 -2.80 0.58 -17.40
C MET A 1 -3.27 -0.80 -16.97
N ASP A 2 -3.10 -1.81 -17.81
CA ASP A 2 -3.49 -3.19 -17.49
C ASP A 2 -2.41 -3.92 -16.67
N SER A 3 -2.67 -5.18 -16.32
CA SER A 3 -1.74 -5.97 -15.49
C SER A 3 -0.39 -6.19 -16.14
N ARG A 4 -0.39 -6.39 -17.46
CA ARG A 4 0.84 -6.60 -18.23
C ARG A 4 1.67 -5.32 -18.30
N GLU A 5 1.01 -4.20 -18.55
CA GLU A 5 1.66 -2.90 -18.59
C GLU A 5 2.26 -2.53 -17.23
N ARG A 6 1.53 -2.81 -16.13
CA ARG A 6 2.06 -2.61 -14.78
C ARG A 6 3.27 -3.47 -14.49
N ALA A 7 3.24 -4.74 -14.90
CA ALA A 7 4.37 -5.63 -14.73
C ALA A 7 5.60 -5.15 -15.51
N ASN A 8 5.39 -4.69 -16.74
CA ASN A 8 6.47 -4.14 -17.56
C ASN A 8 7.04 -2.87 -16.96
N PHE A 9 6.17 -1.97 -16.48
CA PHE A 9 6.59 -0.73 -15.84
C PHE A 9 7.46 -1.00 -14.60
N ARG A 10 7.08 -1.98 -13.77
CA ARG A 10 7.85 -2.35 -12.57
C ARG A 10 9.25 -2.91 -12.88
N ARG A 11 9.50 -3.33 -14.12
CA ARG A 11 10.82 -3.78 -14.57
C ARG A 11 11.71 -2.64 -15.04
N THR A 12 11.16 -1.44 -15.21
CA THR A 12 11.95 -0.31 -15.70
C THR A 12 12.94 0.16 -14.64
N LYS A 13 14.05 0.72 -15.12
CA LYS A 13 15.06 1.33 -14.24
C LYS A 13 14.45 2.46 -13.42
N THR A 14 13.60 3.27 -14.03
CA THR A 14 12.92 4.39 -13.37
C THR A 14 12.12 3.92 -12.15
N TRP A 15 11.32 2.86 -12.29
CA TRP A 15 10.57 2.29 -11.18
C TRP A 15 11.49 1.72 -10.11
N GLN A 16 12.52 0.97 -10.50
CA GLN A 16 13.45 0.36 -9.55
C GLN A 16 14.21 1.40 -8.73
N GLU A 17 14.63 2.47 -9.36
CA GLU A 17 15.30 3.59 -8.67
C GLU A 17 14.34 4.28 -7.70
N PHE A 18 13.10 4.53 -8.12
CA PHE A 18 12.06 5.12 -7.28
C PHE A 18 11.76 4.23 -6.06
N ARG A 19 11.63 2.94 -6.29
CA ARG A 19 11.39 1.95 -5.23
C ARG A 19 12.52 1.94 -4.20
N GLN A 20 13.75 1.97 -4.66
CA GLN A 20 14.91 2.00 -3.77
C GLN A 20 14.97 3.30 -2.96
N LEU A 21 14.67 4.42 -3.59
CA LEU A 21 14.64 5.72 -2.91
C LEU A 21 13.57 5.75 -1.83
N LYS A 22 12.38 5.22 -2.10
CA LYS A 22 11.30 5.13 -1.11
C LYS A 22 11.71 4.26 0.06
N LYS A 23 12.37 3.13 -0.19
CA LYS A 23 12.88 2.25 0.85
C LYS A 23 13.88 2.97 1.75
N GLU A 24 14.80 3.72 1.17
CA GLU A 24 15.83 4.47 1.91
C GLU A 24 15.23 5.57 2.76
N ASN A 25 14.17 6.24 2.26
CA ASN A 25 13.52 7.34 2.95
C ASN A 25 12.59 6.87 4.07
N GLU A 26 11.81 5.83 3.83
CA GLU A 26 10.80 5.37 4.78
C GLU A 26 11.31 4.30 5.73
N LYS A 27 12.15 3.39 5.26
CA LYS A 27 12.86 2.36 6.03
C LYS A 27 11.97 1.29 6.67
N VAL A 28 10.69 1.57 6.90
CA VAL A 28 9.77 0.68 7.61
C VAL A 28 8.46 0.51 6.86
N ASP A 29 7.79 -0.60 7.17
CA ASP A 29 6.41 -0.85 6.75
C ASP A 29 5.51 0.22 7.38
N PHE A 30 4.71 0.89 6.56
CA PHE A 30 3.87 1.99 7.02
C PHE A 30 2.83 1.56 8.06
N LEU A 31 2.28 0.34 7.90
CA LEU A 31 1.23 -0.15 8.79
C LEU A 31 1.78 -0.62 10.13
N THR A 32 2.85 -1.42 10.11
CA THR A 32 3.38 -2.06 11.32
C THR A 32 4.54 -1.31 11.95
N GLN A 33 5.16 -0.40 11.22
CA GLN A 33 6.39 0.30 11.61
C GLN A 33 7.59 -0.63 11.82
N LYS A 34 7.51 -1.84 11.28
CA LYS A 34 8.61 -2.81 11.32
C LYS A 34 9.46 -2.70 10.07
N LYS A 35 10.71 -3.18 10.17
CA LYS A 35 11.68 -3.14 9.06
C LYS A 35 11.08 -3.70 7.76
N LEU A 36 11.38 -3.03 6.65
CA LEU A 36 11.02 -3.52 5.33
C LEU A 36 11.82 -4.77 4.99
N LEU A 37 11.11 -5.78 4.54
CA LEU A 37 11.69 -7.06 4.11
C LEU A 37 11.96 -7.03 2.61
N LYS A 38 12.83 -7.92 2.15
CA LYS A 38 13.01 -8.13 0.71
C LYS A 38 11.66 -8.51 0.09
N GLY A 39 11.35 -7.93 -1.04
CA GLY A 39 10.05 -8.17 -1.68
C GLY A 39 8.91 -7.29 -1.16
N PHE A 40 9.22 -6.24 -0.38
CA PHE A 40 8.21 -5.27 0.00
C PHE A 40 7.52 -4.64 -1.21
N ASN A 41 6.33 -4.11 -1.01
CA ASN A 41 5.53 -3.50 -2.07
C ASN A 41 5.44 -1.99 -1.88
N LEU A 42 5.42 -1.27 -3.00
CA LEU A 42 4.99 0.12 -3.02
C LEU A 42 3.50 0.14 -3.29
N HIS A 43 2.73 0.60 -2.32
CA HIS A 43 1.28 0.72 -2.43
C HIS A 43 0.91 2.13 -2.88
N HIS A 44 0.15 2.23 -3.96
CA HIS A 44 -0.33 3.50 -4.49
C HIS A 44 -1.70 3.79 -3.89
N PHE A 45 -1.84 4.93 -3.22
CA PHE A 45 -3.11 5.32 -2.59
C PHE A 45 -4.21 5.59 -3.62
N ASP A 46 -3.84 6.12 -4.78
CA ASP A 46 -4.78 6.30 -5.89
C ASP A 46 -4.94 4.96 -6.60
N LEU A 47 -6.14 4.41 -6.54
CA LEU A 47 -6.44 3.10 -7.13
C LEU A 47 -6.76 3.16 -8.62
N ASP A 48 -6.68 4.33 -9.25
CA ASP A 48 -6.85 4.44 -10.70
C ASP A 48 -5.65 3.82 -11.41
N PRO A 49 -5.85 2.72 -12.18
CA PRO A 49 -4.74 2.06 -12.88
C PRO A 49 -4.00 2.98 -13.86
N GLU A 50 -4.65 4.01 -14.37
CA GLU A 50 -4.04 4.96 -15.30
C GLU A 50 -3.02 5.87 -14.62
N HIS A 51 -3.11 6.03 -13.29
CA HIS A 51 -2.18 6.85 -12.52
C HIS A 51 -1.03 6.06 -11.89
N TYR A 52 -0.97 4.75 -12.13
CA TYR A 52 0.03 3.88 -11.49
C TYR A 52 1.47 4.27 -11.84
N SER A 53 1.70 4.78 -13.05
CA SER A 53 3.03 5.18 -13.50
C SER A 53 3.42 6.60 -13.10
N ASP A 54 2.54 7.32 -12.41
CA ASP A 54 2.81 8.68 -11.95
C ASP A 54 3.63 8.65 -10.66
N ILE A 55 4.96 8.61 -10.82
CA ILE A 55 5.91 8.61 -9.70
C ILE A 55 6.42 10.01 -9.37
N SER A 56 5.84 11.04 -9.98
CA SER A 56 6.22 12.44 -9.72
C SER A 56 5.84 12.88 -8.31
N ASP A 57 4.83 12.26 -7.71
CA ASP A 57 4.39 12.55 -6.35
C ASP A 57 4.61 11.31 -5.46
N SER A 58 5.77 11.29 -4.78
CA SER A 58 6.15 10.16 -3.94
C SER A 58 5.24 10.00 -2.72
N GLU A 59 4.50 11.02 -2.32
CA GLU A 59 3.58 10.95 -1.18
C GLU A 59 2.36 10.07 -1.47
N LYS A 60 2.05 9.82 -2.73
CA LYS A 60 0.97 8.90 -3.12
C LYS A 60 1.34 7.44 -2.95
N PHE A 61 2.60 7.13 -2.59
CA PHE A 61 3.08 5.77 -2.42
C PHE A 61 3.55 5.57 -0.98
N ILE A 62 3.29 4.37 -0.45
CA ILE A 62 3.83 3.93 0.83
C ILE A 62 4.51 2.58 0.66
N CYS A 63 5.48 2.31 1.54
CA CYS A 63 6.15 1.01 1.58
C CYS A 63 5.39 0.07 2.51
N LEU A 64 5.05 -1.11 2.04
CA LEU A 64 4.37 -2.15 2.82
C LEU A 64 5.05 -3.49 2.61
N ASN A 65 5.29 -4.21 3.68
CA ASN A 65 5.66 -5.62 3.56
C ASN A 65 4.49 -6.41 2.97
N LYS A 66 4.76 -7.59 2.44
CA LYS A 66 3.75 -8.36 1.71
C LYS A 66 2.48 -8.60 2.51
N LYS A 67 2.60 -8.98 3.80
CA LYS A 67 1.43 -9.23 4.63
C LYS A 67 0.56 -8.00 4.84
N SER A 68 1.17 -6.85 5.09
CA SER A 68 0.46 -5.58 5.26
C SER A 68 -0.24 -5.18 3.96
N HIS A 69 0.47 -5.30 2.85
CA HIS A 69 -0.07 -5.01 1.52
C HIS A 69 -1.28 -5.88 1.19
N ASP A 70 -1.17 -7.19 1.42
CA ASP A 70 -2.27 -8.13 1.17
C ASP A 70 -3.48 -7.83 2.07
N CYS A 71 -3.24 -7.48 3.32
CA CYS A 71 -4.29 -7.12 4.27
C CYS A 71 -5.05 -5.88 3.80
N ILE A 72 -4.35 -4.83 3.42
CA ILE A 72 -4.95 -3.59 2.95
C ILE A 72 -5.75 -3.84 1.67
N HIS A 73 -5.20 -4.59 0.72
CA HIS A 73 -5.91 -4.93 -0.50
C HIS A 73 -7.15 -5.76 -0.25
N PHE A 74 -7.08 -6.72 0.68
CA PHE A 74 -8.24 -7.52 1.05
C PHE A 74 -9.38 -6.63 1.57
N LEU A 75 -9.09 -5.77 2.54
CA LEU A 75 -10.07 -4.87 3.11
C LEU A 75 -10.66 -3.94 2.05
N TYR A 76 -9.80 -3.39 1.22
CA TYR A 76 -10.22 -2.46 0.20
C TYR A 76 -11.08 -3.12 -0.88
N THR A 77 -10.70 -4.32 -1.32
CA THR A 77 -11.44 -5.06 -2.33
C THR A 77 -12.84 -5.42 -1.85
N TYR A 78 -12.95 -5.84 -0.58
CA TYR A 78 -14.23 -6.23 -0.01
C TYR A 78 -15.17 -5.07 0.25
N TYR A 79 -14.63 -3.93 0.71
CA TYR A 79 -15.45 -2.87 1.29
C TYR A 79 -15.35 -1.52 0.58
N SER A 80 -14.59 -1.43 -0.51
CA SER A 80 -14.37 -0.17 -1.21
C SER A 80 -15.65 0.49 -1.73
N LYS A 81 -16.68 -0.31 -2.01
CA LYS A 81 -17.97 0.19 -2.50
C LYS A 81 -18.94 0.60 -1.40
N ASP A 82 -18.58 0.36 -0.15
CA ASP A 82 -19.46 0.67 0.98
C ASP A 82 -18.66 1.35 2.10
N PRO A 83 -18.54 2.68 2.05
CA PRO A 83 -17.79 3.43 3.08
C PRO A 83 -18.34 3.23 4.50
N ALA A 84 -19.65 2.94 4.64
CA ALA A 84 -20.25 2.70 5.95
C ALA A 84 -19.67 1.44 6.62
N ILE A 85 -19.32 0.42 5.83
CA ILE A 85 -18.68 -0.78 6.37
C ILE A 85 -17.26 -0.46 6.85
N LEU A 86 -16.52 0.35 6.11
CA LEU A 86 -15.17 0.76 6.52
C LEU A 86 -15.22 1.55 7.84
N ASP A 87 -16.20 2.43 8.00
CA ASP A 87 -16.39 3.19 9.25
C ASP A 87 -16.70 2.25 10.42
N ARG A 88 -17.55 1.27 10.22
CA ARG A 88 -17.87 0.27 11.24
C ARG A 88 -16.67 -0.60 11.60
N LEU A 89 -15.86 -0.96 10.61
CA LEU A 89 -14.63 -1.71 10.84
C LEU A 89 -13.70 -0.93 11.74
N LYS A 90 -13.56 0.36 11.52
CA LYS A 90 -12.75 1.23 12.39
C LYS A 90 -13.25 1.17 13.83
N VAL A 91 -14.56 1.26 14.05
CA VAL A 91 -15.17 1.15 15.38
C VAL A 91 -14.86 -0.20 16.02
N CYS A 92 -14.96 -1.29 15.25
CA CYS A 92 -14.63 -2.63 15.76
C CYS A 92 -13.17 -2.71 16.22
N LEU A 93 -12.25 -2.19 15.41
CA LEU A 93 -10.82 -2.20 15.74
C LEU A 93 -10.53 -1.36 16.99
N ASP A 94 -11.16 -0.20 17.11
CA ASP A 94 -11.01 0.66 18.28
C ASP A 94 -11.50 -0.03 19.56
N LYS A 95 -12.65 -0.72 19.50
CA LYS A 95 -13.17 -1.50 20.64
C LYS A 95 -12.25 -2.66 21.01
N MET A 96 -11.74 -3.38 20.02
CA MET A 96 -10.77 -4.47 20.27
C MET A 96 -9.53 -3.95 20.98
N LYS A 97 -9.03 -2.80 20.55
CA LYS A 97 -7.88 -2.15 21.16
C LYS A 97 -8.16 -1.77 22.62
N GLN A 98 -9.33 -1.21 22.90
CA GLN A 98 -9.73 -0.80 24.27
C GLN A 98 -9.85 -2.01 25.19
N LEU A 99 -10.44 -3.12 24.73
CA LEU A 99 -10.68 -4.31 25.54
C LEU A 99 -9.43 -5.15 25.76
N ASN A 100 -8.41 -4.99 24.91
CA ASN A 100 -7.18 -5.79 24.95
C ASN A 100 -5.93 -4.97 25.31
N SER A 101 -6.14 -3.75 25.76
CA SER A 101 -5.03 -2.88 26.16
C SER A 101 -4.65 -3.05 27.62
#